data_25d984cce86accb3763e413244349345
#
_entry.id   25d984cce86accb3763e413244349345
#
_cell.length_a   1.000
_cell.length_b   1.000
_cell.length_c   1.000
_cell.angle_alpha   90.00
_cell.angle_beta   90.00
_cell.angle_gamma   90.00
#
_symmetry.space_group_name_H-M   'P 1'
#
loop_
_entity.id
_entity.type
_entity.pdbx_description
1 polymer ?
#
loop_
_entity_poly.entity_id
_entity_poly.type
_entity_poly.pdbx_seq_one_letter_code
_entity_poly.pdbx_strand_id
1 'polypeptide(L)'
;MPDQPISVDIYDQIYTLRGTDPGYIAHLAEMVDAKMRAVAQHGNTVDSLRVAVLASLNIADELECLRERYAALAGALRQTEVAMRNRSASLNGMLDTVLDEVEHAPIRRAG
;
A
#
# COMPACT_ATOMS: atom_id res chain seq x y z
N MET A 1 -6.37 10.68 -25.31
CA MET A 1 -5.06 11.15 -25.75
C MET A 1 -4.36 10.06 -26.50
N PRO A 2 -3.86 10.33 -27.68
CA PRO A 2 -3.10 9.31 -28.36
C PRO A 2 -1.80 9.02 -27.62
N ASP A 3 -1.30 7.80 -27.75
CA ASP A 3 -0.02 7.41 -27.23
C ASP A 3 1.08 8.26 -27.86
N GLN A 4 2.01 8.70 -27.04
CA GLN A 4 3.16 9.46 -27.49
C GLN A 4 4.43 8.64 -27.34
N PRO A 5 5.37 8.73 -28.29
CA PRO A 5 6.67 8.11 -28.11
C PRO A 5 7.45 8.90 -27.04
N ILE A 6 8.02 8.17 -26.10
CA ILE A 6 8.76 8.75 -24.99
C ILE A 6 10.12 8.08 -24.96
N SER A 7 11.19 8.87 -25.04
CA SER A 7 12.55 8.34 -24.92
C SER A 7 12.98 8.42 -23.47
N VAL A 8 13.46 7.32 -22.92
CA VAL A 8 13.96 7.23 -21.56
C VAL A 8 15.36 6.65 -21.59
N ASP A 9 16.20 7.11 -20.66
CA ASP A 9 17.55 6.60 -20.49
C ASP A 9 17.54 5.70 -19.25
N ILE A 10 17.83 4.42 -19.48
CA ILE A 10 17.93 3.45 -18.39
C ILE A 10 19.28 2.77 -18.49
N TYR A 11 20.12 2.96 -17.50
CA TYR A 11 21.45 2.36 -17.42
C TYR A 11 22.27 2.68 -18.67
N ASP A 12 22.29 3.95 -19.05
CA ASP A 12 23.04 4.49 -20.21
C ASP A 12 22.57 3.98 -21.57
N GLN A 13 21.37 3.43 -21.64
CA GLN A 13 20.76 3.03 -22.90
C GLN A 13 19.43 3.75 -23.07
N ILE A 14 19.16 4.16 -24.31
CA ILE A 14 17.95 4.91 -24.62
C ILE A 14 16.91 3.95 -25.18
N TYR A 15 15.73 4.00 -24.57
CA TYR A 15 14.58 3.21 -25.01
C TYR A 15 13.45 4.14 -25.41
N THR A 16 12.77 3.80 -26.47
CA THR A 16 11.60 4.54 -26.92
C THR A 16 10.36 3.73 -26.53
N LEU A 17 9.56 4.31 -25.64
CA LEU A 17 8.37 3.67 -25.13
C LEU A 17 7.15 4.47 -25.58
N ARG A 18 5.99 3.85 -25.54
CA ARG A 18 4.72 4.50 -25.86
C ARG A 18 3.84 4.51 -24.63
N GLY A 19 3.23 5.65 -24.38
CA GLY A 19 2.29 5.78 -23.27
C GLY A 19 1.55 7.08 -23.33
N THR A 20 0.55 7.20 -22.48
CA THR A 20 -0.32 8.37 -22.39
C THR A 20 0.15 9.38 -21.37
N ASP A 21 1.03 8.97 -20.47
CA ASP A 21 1.55 9.83 -19.40
C ASP A 21 3.08 9.82 -19.42
N PRO A 22 3.70 10.77 -20.14
CA PRO A 22 5.17 10.82 -20.26
C PRO A 22 5.86 11.01 -18.92
N GLY A 23 5.31 11.81 -18.03
CA GLY A 23 5.91 12.08 -16.72
C GLY A 23 5.97 10.83 -15.86
N TYR A 24 4.91 10.06 -15.88
CA TYR A 24 4.86 8.81 -15.13
C TYR A 24 5.86 7.78 -15.67
N ILE A 25 5.94 7.65 -16.98
CA ILE A 25 6.88 6.71 -17.60
C ILE A 25 8.32 7.13 -17.33
N ALA A 26 8.63 8.41 -17.38
CA ALA A 26 9.95 8.91 -17.03
C ALA A 26 10.29 8.60 -15.55
N HIS A 27 9.32 8.74 -14.66
CA HIS A 27 9.50 8.40 -13.25
C HIS A 27 9.81 6.92 -13.06
N LEU A 28 9.07 6.05 -13.75
CA LEU A 28 9.33 4.60 -13.68
C LEU A 28 10.73 4.27 -14.21
N ALA A 29 11.13 4.92 -15.30
CA ALA A 29 12.46 4.72 -15.87
C ALA A 29 13.55 5.13 -14.87
N GLU A 30 13.38 6.24 -14.17
CA GLU A 30 14.31 6.68 -13.13
C GLU A 30 14.42 5.67 -12.01
N MET A 31 13.30 5.08 -11.61
CA MET A 31 13.30 4.05 -10.57
C MET A 31 14.10 2.82 -10.99
N VAL A 32 13.89 2.36 -12.21
CA VAL A 32 14.61 1.20 -12.74
C VAL A 32 16.10 1.51 -12.87
N ASP A 33 16.43 2.69 -13.40
CA ASP A 33 17.81 3.12 -13.54
C ASP A 33 18.53 3.15 -12.21
N ALA A 34 17.90 3.72 -11.19
CA ALA A 34 18.45 3.78 -9.84
C ALA A 34 18.70 2.39 -9.27
N LYS A 35 17.76 1.47 -9.47
CA LYS A 35 17.92 0.08 -9.01
C LYS A 35 19.08 -0.62 -9.70
N MET A 36 19.19 -0.45 -11.00
CA MET A 36 20.28 -1.06 -11.75
C MET A 36 21.64 -0.53 -11.32
N ARG A 37 21.76 0.78 -11.09
CA ARG A 37 23.01 1.37 -10.62
C ARG A 37 23.36 0.91 -9.22
N ALA A 38 22.39 0.79 -8.34
CA ALA A 38 22.62 0.28 -6.98
C ALA A 38 23.10 -1.17 -7.00
N VAL A 39 22.48 -2.01 -7.81
CA VAL A 39 22.87 -3.42 -7.96
C VAL A 39 24.27 -3.51 -8.54
N ALA A 40 24.59 -2.71 -9.55
CA ALA A 40 25.90 -2.73 -10.19
C ALA A 40 27.01 -2.35 -9.22
N GLN A 41 26.76 -1.38 -8.33
CA GLN A 41 27.73 -0.99 -7.30
C GLN A 41 28.02 -2.11 -6.33
N HIS A 42 26.99 -2.82 -5.89
CA HIS A 42 27.14 -3.89 -4.90
C HIS A 42 27.73 -5.16 -5.49
N GLY A 43 27.40 -5.45 -6.76
CA GLY A 43 27.77 -6.70 -7.40
C GLY A 43 29.07 -6.68 -8.20
N ASN A 44 29.69 -5.51 -8.39
CA ASN A 44 30.87 -5.36 -9.24
C ASN A 44 30.68 -5.95 -10.65
N THR A 45 29.45 -5.98 -11.13
CA THR A 45 29.17 -6.56 -12.44
C THR A 45 28.97 -5.45 -13.47
N VAL A 46 29.51 -5.65 -14.65
CA VAL A 46 29.36 -4.72 -15.78
C VAL A 46 28.39 -5.27 -16.83
N ASP A 47 27.93 -6.49 -16.67
CA ASP A 47 26.98 -7.11 -17.60
C ASP A 47 25.59 -6.52 -17.36
N SER A 48 25.12 -5.71 -18.32
CA SER A 48 23.85 -5.01 -18.18
C SER A 48 22.66 -5.95 -18.08
N LEU A 49 22.70 -7.10 -18.77
CA LEU A 49 21.63 -8.08 -18.67
C LEU A 49 21.53 -8.65 -17.26
N ARG A 50 22.67 -9.03 -16.68
CA ARG A 50 22.72 -9.57 -15.33
C ARG A 50 22.28 -8.51 -14.32
N VAL A 51 22.70 -7.28 -14.48
CA VAL A 51 22.29 -6.17 -13.63
C VAL A 51 20.78 -5.97 -13.72
N ALA A 52 20.22 -6.03 -14.93
CA ALA A 52 18.78 -5.87 -15.11
C ALA A 52 17.99 -6.99 -14.42
N VAL A 53 18.46 -8.22 -14.54
CA VAL A 53 17.79 -9.36 -13.89
C VAL A 53 17.83 -9.22 -12.37
N LEU A 54 18.99 -8.88 -11.81
CA LEU A 54 19.13 -8.68 -10.35
C LEU A 54 18.32 -7.49 -9.86
N ALA A 55 18.29 -6.41 -10.61
CA ALA A 55 17.47 -5.24 -10.29
C ALA A 55 15.98 -5.61 -10.31
N SER A 56 15.57 -6.41 -11.29
CA SER A 56 14.19 -6.87 -11.40
C SER A 56 13.79 -7.73 -10.20
N LEU A 57 14.67 -8.63 -9.77
CA LEU A 57 14.43 -9.44 -8.58
C LEU A 57 14.31 -8.58 -7.34
N ASN A 58 15.16 -7.56 -7.22
CA ASN A 58 15.12 -6.65 -6.10
C ASN A 58 13.80 -5.86 -6.06
N ILE A 59 13.34 -5.38 -7.23
CA ILE A 59 12.07 -4.69 -7.35
C ILE A 59 10.91 -5.61 -7.00
N ALA A 60 10.94 -6.85 -7.47
CA ALA A 60 9.92 -7.84 -7.15
C ALA A 60 9.88 -8.14 -5.66
N ASP A 61 11.03 -8.23 -5.02
CA ASP A 61 11.11 -8.45 -3.57
C ASP A 61 10.51 -7.27 -2.81
N GLU A 62 10.85 -6.05 -3.20
CA GLU A 62 10.26 -4.86 -2.59
C GLU A 62 8.74 -4.82 -2.77
N LEU A 63 8.27 -5.19 -3.95
CA LEU A 63 6.82 -5.24 -4.21
C LEU A 63 6.15 -6.26 -3.30
N GLU A 64 6.72 -7.45 -3.14
CA GLU A 64 6.18 -8.48 -2.25
C GLU A 64 6.16 -8.01 -0.79
N CYS A 65 7.23 -7.37 -0.35
CA CYS A 65 7.28 -6.81 1.00
C CYS A 65 6.20 -5.77 1.22
N LEU A 66 5.97 -4.91 0.23
CA LEU A 66 4.90 -3.89 0.31
C LEU A 66 3.52 -4.53 0.33
N ARG A 67 3.31 -5.58 -0.47
CA ARG A 67 2.05 -6.31 -0.48
C ARG A 67 1.76 -6.97 0.87
N GLU A 68 2.78 -7.56 1.47
CA GLU A 68 2.65 -8.17 2.79
C GLU A 68 2.32 -7.14 3.86
N ARG A 69 3.00 -6.00 3.83
CA ARG A 69 2.73 -4.89 4.75
C ARG A 69 1.32 -4.35 4.56
N TYR A 70 0.90 -4.21 3.32
CA TYR A 70 -0.45 -3.73 3.02
C TYR A 70 -1.49 -4.72 3.54
N ALA A 71 -1.29 -6.01 3.31
CA ALA A 71 -2.21 -7.04 3.78
C ALA A 71 -2.29 -7.06 5.31
N ALA A 72 -1.15 -6.93 5.98
CA ALA A 72 -1.10 -6.87 7.44
C ALA A 72 -1.81 -5.63 7.98
N LEU A 73 -1.58 -4.48 7.34
CA LEU A 73 -2.24 -3.24 7.74
C LEU A 73 -3.74 -3.31 7.51
N ALA A 74 -4.17 -3.81 6.34
CA ALA A 74 -5.58 -3.98 6.03
C ALA A 74 -6.26 -4.94 7.01
N GLY A 75 -5.57 -6.02 7.38
CA GLY A 75 -6.06 -6.96 8.41
C GLY A 75 -6.18 -6.30 9.78
N ALA A 76 -5.18 -5.54 10.17
CA ALA A 76 -5.19 -4.80 11.44
C ALA A 76 -6.32 -3.78 11.48
N LEU A 77 -6.53 -3.05 10.38
CA LEU A 77 -7.62 -2.09 10.28
C LEU A 77 -8.98 -2.77 10.37
N ARG A 78 -9.14 -3.91 9.72
CA ARG A 78 -10.39 -4.67 9.82
C ARG A 78 -10.65 -5.16 11.22
N GLN A 79 -9.62 -5.65 11.90
CA GLN A 79 -9.74 -6.10 13.28
C GLN A 79 -10.14 -4.94 14.21
N THR A 80 -9.51 -3.78 14.01
CA THR A 80 -9.85 -2.58 14.76
C THR A 80 -11.29 -2.15 14.51
N GLU A 81 -11.71 -2.19 13.24
CA GLU A 81 -13.06 -1.84 12.85
C GLU A 81 -14.10 -2.76 13.49
N VAL A 82 -13.85 -4.07 13.44
CA VAL A 82 -14.71 -5.07 14.06
C VAL A 82 -14.76 -4.85 15.57
N ALA A 83 -13.61 -4.61 16.21
CA ALA A 83 -13.57 -4.34 17.64
C ALA A 83 -14.34 -3.08 18.01
N MET A 84 -14.24 -2.05 17.19
CA MET A 84 -14.99 -0.80 17.40
C MET A 84 -16.50 -1.02 17.23
N ARG A 85 -16.90 -1.80 16.23
CA ARG A 85 -18.31 -2.15 16.04
C ARG A 85 -18.83 -2.96 17.22
N ASN A 86 -18.08 -3.95 17.68
CA ASN A 86 -18.45 -4.76 18.81
C ASN A 86 -18.57 -3.92 20.09
N ARG A 87 -17.65 -2.99 20.28
CA ARG A 87 -17.69 -2.08 21.41
C ARG A 87 -18.90 -1.17 21.35
N SER A 88 -19.18 -0.61 20.17
CA SER A 88 -20.37 0.20 19.94
C SER A 88 -21.65 -0.58 20.20
N ALA A 89 -21.72 -1.80 19.70
CA ALA A 89 -22.88 -2.67 19.92
C ALA A 89 -23.06 -2.97 21.39
N SER A 90 -21.98 -3.25 22.13
CA SER A 90 -22.04 -3.46 23.58
C SER A 90 -22.54 -2.23 24.31
N LEU A 91 -22.02 -1.06 23.95
CA LEU A 91 -22.47 0.20 24.58
C LEU A 91 -23.92 0.48 24.30
N ASN A 92 -24.36 0.26 23.06
CA ASN A 92 -25.77 0.43 22.69
C ASN A 92 -26.65 -0.53 23.46
N GLY A 93 -26.22 -1.78 23.60
CA GLY A 93 -26.94 -2.76 24.39
C GLY A 93 -27.06 -2.34 25.86
N MET A 94 -25.98 -1.83 26.43
CA MET A 94 -25.98 -1.34 27.81
C MET A 94 -26.92 -0.14 27.96
N LEU A 95 -26.87 0.78 27.01
CA LEU A 95 -27.77 1.94 27.01
C LEU A 95 -29.23 1.52 26.92
N ASP A 96 -29.52 0.59 26.03
CA ASP A 96 -30.88 0.07 25.86
C ASP A 96 -31.37 -0.56 27.16
N THR A 97 -30.53 -1.31 27.85
CA THR A 97 -30.87 -1.93 29.14
C THR A 97 -31.15 -0.87 30.18
N VAL A 98 -30.31 0.16 30.25
CA VAL A 98 -30.51 1.24 31.22
C VAL A 98 -31.79 2.00 30.93
N LEU A 99 -32.05 2.32 29.67
CA LEU A 99 -33.27 3.01 29.26
C LEU A 99 -34.51 2.19 29.58
N ASP A 100 -34.46 0.89 29.32
CA ASP A 100 -35.54 -0.03 29.62
C ASP A 100 -35.83 -0.06 31.13
N GLU A 101 -34.81 -0.12 31.96
CA GLU A 101 -34.94 -0.08 33.41
C GLU A 101 -35.58 1.21 33.85
N VAL A 102 -35.18 2.34 33.29
CA VAL A 102 -35.76 3.63 33.62
C VAL A 102 -37.23 3.70 33.22
N GLU A 103 -37.60 3.16 32.09
CA GLU A 103 -38.99 3.17 31.61
C GLU A 103 -39.89 2.25 32.42
N HIS A 104 -39.38 1.11 32.84
CA HIS A 104 -40.18 0.09 33.50
C HIS A 104 -39.99 0.09 35.01
N ALA A 105 -39.06 0.84 35.55
CA ALA A 105 -38.87 0.94 36.96
C ALA A 105 -40.08 1.64 37.61
N PRO A 106 -40.57 1.13 38.68
CA PRO A 106 -41.60 1.86 39.42
C PRO A 106 -41.03 3.20 39.82
N ILE A 107 -41.80 4.23 39.60
CA ILE A 107 -41.37 5.55 39.92
C ILE A 107 -41.34 5.65 41.45
N ARG A 108 -40.17 5.47 41.96
CA ARG A 108 -39.95 5.72 43.35
C ARG A 108 -39.68 7.17 43.51
N ARG A 109 -40.66 7.82 43.89
CA ARG A 109 -40.42 9.15 44.31
C ARG A 109 -39.75 9.05 45.64
N ALA A 110 -38.48 9.26 45.61
CA ALA A 110 -37.77 9.40 46.87
C ALA A 110 -38.24 10.67 47.52
N GLY A 111 -39.04 10.56 48.31
CA GLY A 111 -39.54 11.72 49.01
C GLY A 111 -40.46 12.43 48.13
#